data_6cb2575ea6aff6b3ff3e534bee5423cd
#
_entry.id   6cb2575ea6aff6b3ff3e534bee5423cd
#
_cell.length_a   1.000
_cell.length_b   1.000
_cell.length_c   1.000
_cell.angle_alpha   90.00
_cell.angle_beta   90.00
_cell.angle_gamma   90.00
#
_symmetry.space_group_name_H-M   'P 1'
#
loop_
_entity.id
_entity.type
_entity.pdbx_description
1 polymer ?
#
loop_
_entity_poly.entity_id
_entity_poly.type
_entity_poly.pdbx_seq_one_letter_code
_entity_poly.pdbx_strand_id
1 'polypeptide(L)'
;MNRRHLLRLGAAAPACLAFPKLVTAASGKILLGQSAAFSGPASALGERFKEGALLAFDRVNARGGINGRTIELRSMDDGYEPERCAENTQKLLREDVFALFGYVGTPTSLAALPLATTARVPFFAPFSGAEALRTPFNRHAFHIRASYFDETAEIVKQITSIGMKRIGVFYQNDSYGKTGLDGVTAALKSHNLTPTGQGTVERNTVNVDAAVQAILAQKPDAIVQISAYKSCAAFIRAARAAGFSGGFYNVSFVGTQALAAELGHDARGVVISQVMPLPFSATVPVSSDYLSAGKALGDKFEPNYGGIEGFVAARTLIEGLRQSGNNPTPESLITGLENMRELNLGGFYIDFTPQSHAGSKYVEMTILTAEGKVRH
;
A
#
# COMPACT_ATOMS: atom_id res chain seq x y z
N MET A 1 -2.90 -101.27 9.53
CA MET A 1 -4.20 -100.58 9.39
C MET A 1 -4.00 -99.10 9.59
N ASN A 2 -4.35 -98.35 8.57
CA ASN A 2 -4.18 -96.88 8.32
C ASN A 2 -4.63 -95.97 9.41
N ARG A 3 -3.93 -94.83 9.55
CA ARG A 3 -4.55 -93.50 9.76
C ARG A 3 -3.62 -92.36 9.32
N ARG A 4 -4.04 -91.68 8.24
CA ARG A 4 -3.43 -90.49 7.66
C ARG A 4 -3.85 -89.25 8.50
N HIS A 5 -2.89 -88.49 8.98
CA HIS A 5 -3.11 -87.19 9.50
C HIS A 5 -2.75 -86.13 8.43
N LEU A 6 -3.78 -85.42 7.98
CA LEU A 6 -3.65 -84.22 7.15
C LEU A 6 -3.28 -83.04 8.04
N LEU A 7 -2.06 -82.53 7.87
CA LEU A 7 -1.63 -81.25 8.38
C LEU A 7 -2.13 -80.16 7.43
N ARG A 8 -3.04 -79.30 7.91
CA ARG A 8 -3.41 -78.03 7.25
C ARG A 8 -2.43 -76.94 7.68
N LEU A 9 -1.54 -76.52 6.77
CA LEU A 9 -0.77 -75.29 6.92
C LEU A 9 -1.73 -74.05 6.66
N GLY A 10 -1.98 -73.28 7.67
CA GLY A 10 -2.62 -71.96 7.55
C GLY A 10 -1.57 -70.91 7.16
N ALA A 11 -1.63 -70.40 5.95
CA ALA A 11 -0.80 -69.29 5.51
C ALA A 11 -1.35 -68.02 6.16
N ALA A 12 -0.63 -67.45 7.14
CA ALA A 12 -0.88 -66.09 7.67
C ALA A 12 -0.25 -65.09 6.71
N ALA A 13 -1.09 -64.37 5.98
CA ALA A 13 -0.65 -63.19 5.20
C ALA A 13 -0.35 -62.01 6.15
N PRO A 14 0.81 -61.33 6.04
CA PRO A 14 1.06 -60.14 6.82
C PRO A 14 0.18 -58.98 6.27
N ALA A 15 -0.75 -58.50 7.08
CA ALA A 15 -1.47 -57.27 6.82
C ALA A 15 -0.47 -56.08 6.95
N CYS A 16 -0.01 -55.58 5.82
CA CYS A 16 0.72 -54.28 5.78
C CYS A 16 -0.24 -53.18 6.22
N LEU A 17 -0.16 -52.81 7.49
CA LEU A 17 -0.74 -51.54 8.00
C LEU A 17 0.02 -50.37 7.33
N ALA A 18 -0.57 -49.84 6.25
CA ALA A 18 -0.11 -48.60 5.67
C ALA A 18 -0.42 -47.49 6.68
N PHE A 19 0.57 -47.13 7.51
CA PHE A 19 0.51 -45.90 8.27
C PHE A 19 0.44 -44.75 7.29
N PRO A 20 -0.56 -43.85 7.40
CA PRO A 20 -0.55 -42.61 6.61
C PRO A 20 0.76 -41.89 6.95
N LYS A 21 1.60 -41.64 5.94
CA LYS A 21 2.75 -40.76 6.10
C LYS A 21 2.17 -39.43 6.57
N LEU A 22 2.37 -39.09 7.85
CA LEU A 22 2.25 -37.74 8.32
C LEU A 22 3.19 -36.92 7.42
N VAL A 23 2.60 -36.19 6.48
CA VAL A 23 3.29 -35.14 5.77
C VAL A 23 3.65 -34.14 6.87
N THR A 24 4.87 -34.23 7.38
CA THR A 24 5.44 -33.17 8.22
C THR A 24 5.42 -31.92 7.37
N ALA A 25 4.45 -31.02 7.65
CA ALA A 25 4.43 -29.69 7.10
C ALA A 25 5.83 -29.11 7.33
N ALA A 26 6.44 -28.57 6.28
CA ALA A 26 7.73 -27.93 6.40
C ALA A 26 7.63 -26.85 7.47
N SER A 27 8.16 -27.12 8.67
CA SER A 27 8.19 -26.20 9.78
C SER A 27 9.17 -25.07 9.43
N GLY A 28 8.68 -24.00 8.81
CA GLY A 28 9.49 -22.87 8.42
C GLY A 28 8.64 -21.62 8.43
N LYS A 29 9.31 -20.47 8.45
CA LYS A 29 8.68 -19.17 8.32
C LYS A 29 8.76 -18.69 6.87
N ILE A 30 7.78 -17.90 6.44
CA ILE A 30 7.86 -17.04 5.26
C ILE A 30 8.25 -15.66 5.78
N LEU A 31 9.53 -15.33 5.65
CA LEU A 31 10.06 -14.05 6.14
C LEU A 31 9.86 -12.97 5.09
N LEU A 32 9.12 -11.92 5.44
CA LEU A 32 8.94 -10.72 4.62
C LEU A 32 9.78 -9.58 5.19
N GLY A 33 10.42 -8.79 4.31
CA GLY A 33 11.19 -7.63 4.69
C GLY A 33 10.43 -6.34 4.41
N GLN A 34 10.43 -5.40 5.35
CA GLN A 34 9.85 -4.07 5.19
C GLN A 34 10.83 -2.99 5.64
N SER A 35 11.02 -1.96 4.81
CA SER A 35 11.61 -0.69 5.23
C SER A 35 10.56 0.41 5.02
N ALA A 36 10.29 1.16 6.08
CA ALA A 36 9.26 2.21 6.07
C ALA A 36 9.54 3.25 7.15
N ALA A 37 8.89 4.40 7.05
CA ALA A 37 8.94 5.42 8.09
C ALA A 37 8.17 4.96 9.33
N PHE A 38 8.87 4.63 10.41
CA PHE A 38 8.32 4.38 11.75
C PHE A 38 8.74 5.46 12.75
N SER A 39 9.52 6.42 12.30
CA SER A 39 9.90 7.62 13.03
C SER A 39 9.81 8.85 12.13
N GLY A 40 9.92 10.05 12.73
CA GLY A 40 9.91 11.32 12.00
C GLY A 40 8.52 11.77 11.52
N PRO A 41 8.48 12.81 10.66
CA PRO A 41 7.24 13.46 10.24
C PRO A 41 6.28 12.60 9.42
N ALA A 42 6.74 11.49 8.83
CA ALA A 42 5.94 10.59 8.02
C ALA A 42 5.58 9.26 8.71
N SER A 43 5.87 9.11 10.02
CA SER A 43 5.78 7.83 10.75
C SER A 43 4.40 7.20 10.71
N ALA A 44 3.32 7.99 10.77
CA ALA A 44 1.96 7.48 10.72
C ALA A 44 1.66 6.67 9.44
N LEU A 45 2.35 6.96 8.32
CA LEU A 45 2.14 6.23 7.06
C LEU A 45 2.65 4.78 7.18
N GLY A 46 3.87 4.59 7.72
CA GLY A 46 4.45 3.28 7.93
C GLY A 46 3.72 2.47 9.00
N GLU A 47 3.44 3.11 10.14
CA GLU A 47 2.77 2.48 11.28
C GLU A 47 1.38 1.94 10.91
N ARG A 48 0.53 2.77 10.26
CA ARG A 48 -0.83 2.38 9.90
C ARG A 48 -0.86 1.29 8.81
N PHE A 49 0.02 1.39 7.80
CA PHE A 49 0.12 0.32 6.79
C PHE A 49 0.56 -1.01 7.42
N LYS A 50 1.59 -1.00 8.26
CA LYS A 50 2.07 -2.18 8.97
C LYS A 50 0.99 -2.79 9.87
N GLU A 51 0.29 -1.96 10.66
CA GLU A 51 -0.80 -2.40 11.53
C GLU A 51 -1.85 -3.18 10.74
N GLY A 52 -2.32 -2.62 9.62
CA GLY A 52 -3.30 -3.29 8.77
C GLY A 52 -2.78 -4.60 8.15
N ALA A 53 -1.52 -4.63 7.72
CA ALA A 53 -0.91 -5.84 7.19
C ALA A 53 -0.82 -6.96 8.24
N LEU A 54 -0.44 -6.62 9.47
CA LEU A 54 -0.35 -7.58 10.58
C LEU A 54 -1.71 -8.19 10.91
N LEU A 55 -2.83 -7.44 10.84
CA LEU A 55 -4.17 -7.99 11.04
C LEU A 55 -4.46 -9.18 10.10
N ALA A 56 -4.03 -9.10 8.85
CA ALA A 56 -4.22 -10.19 7.89
C ALA A 56 -3.23 -11.35 8.11
N PHE A 57 -1.96 -11.05 8.39
CA PHE A 57 -0.93 -12.07 8.65
C PHE A 57 -1.20 -12.83 9.93
N ASP A 58 -1.54 -12.17 11.03
CA ASP A 58 -1.85 -12.82 12.30
C ASP A 58 -3.08 -13.73 12.18
N ARG A 59 -4.09 -13.28 11.43
CA ARG A 59 -5.30 -14.07 11.17
C ARG A 59 -5.02 -15.35 10.37
N VAL A 60 -4.11 -15.33 9.39
CA VAL A 60 -3.71 -16.54 8.66
C VAL A 60 -2.80 -17.40 9.50
N ASN A 61 -1.89 -16.84 10.27
CA ASN A 61 -0.98 -17.54 11.16
C ASN A 61 -1.73 -18.30 12.25
N ALA A 62 -2.77 -17.70 12.85
CA ALA A 62 -3.63 -18.34 13.84
C ALA A 62 -4.38 -19.57 13.28
N ARG A 63 -4.50 -19.69 11.95
CA ARG A 63 -5.11 -20.84 11.24
C ARG A 63 -4.09 -21.86 10.72
N GLY A 64 -2.83 -21.77 11.17
CA GLY A 64 -1.74 -22.67 10.75
C GLY A 64 -0.87 -22.17 9.61
N GLY A 65 -1.02 -20.89 9.22
CA GLY A 65 -0.19 -20.27 8.18
C GLY A 65 -0.52 -20.73 6.75
N ILE A 66 0.46 -20.65 5.88
CA ILE A 66 0.39 -21.12 4.49
C ILE A 66 1.15 -22.44 4.40
N ASN A 67 0.45 -23.52 4.11
CA ASN A 67 1.03 -24.87 4.06
C ASN A 67 1.87 -25.22 5.31
N GLY A 68 1.38 -24.80 6.51
CA GLY A 68 2.07 -25.02 7.78
C GLY A 68 3.21 -24.04 8.08
N ARG A 69 3.46 -23.05 7.23
CA ARG A 69 4.47 -22.00 7.43
C ARG A 69 3.81 -20.69 7.86
N THR A 70 4.31 -20.10 8.94
CA THR A 70 3.84 -18.79 9.40
C THR A 70 4.50 -17.67 8.61
N ILE A 71 3.77 -16.56 8.43
CA ILE A 71 4.30 -15.33 7.83
C ILE A 71 4.84 -14.45 8.95
N GLU A 72 6.10 -14.01 8.81
CA GLU A 72 6.74 -13.03 9.70
C GLU A 72 7.10 -11.78 8.89
N LEU A 73 6.70 -10.59 9.38
CA LEU A 73 7.06 -9.30 8.80
C LEU A 73 8.19 -8.67 9.62
N ARG A 74 9.42 -8.65 9.07
CA ARG A 74 10.58 -7.98 9.61
C ARG A 74 10.59 -6.53 9.14
N SER A 75 10.28 -5.60 10.04
CA SER A 75 10.21 -4.16 9.71
C SER A 75 11.44 -3.42 10.25
N MET A 76 12.00 -2.51 9.43
CA MET A 76 13.09 -1.61 9.78
C MET A 76 12.68 -0.17 9.51
N ASP A 77 13.01 0.73 10.44
CA ASP A 77 12.75 2.16 10.31
C ASP A 77 13.74 2.83 9.34
N ASP A 78 13.23 3.53 8.35
CA ASP A 78 14.05 4.36 7.47
C ASP A 78 13.82 5.87 7.68
N GLY A 79 12.85 6.27 8.50
CA GLY A 79 12.51 7.68 8.75
C GLY A 79 12.15 8.44 7.48
N TYR A 80 11.71 7.72 6.44
CA TYR A 80 11.43 8.26 5.10
C TYR A 80 12.67 8.80 4.37
N GLU A 81 13.87 8.21 4.65
CA GLU A 81 15.14 8.58 4.03
C GLU A 81 15.64 7.48 3.07
N PRO A 82 15.87 7.80 1.77
CA PRO A 82 16.23 6.80 0.74
C PRO A 82 17.50 6.02 1.05
N GLU A 83 18.53 6.68 1.59
CA GLU A 83 19.81 6.08 1.93
C GLU A 83 19.62 5.01 3.02
N ARG A 84 18.88 5.35 4.10
CA ARG A 84 18.54 4.40 5.15
C ARG A 84 17.69 3.24 4.65
N CYS A 85 16.74 3.53 3.73
CA CYS A 85 15.93 2.51 3.09
C CYS A 85 16.79 1.53 2.28
N ALA A 86 17.76 2.03 1.51
CA ALA A 86 18.70 1.19 0.74
C ALA A 86 19.54 0.31 1.68
N GLU A 87 20.10 0.85 2.77
CA GLU A 87 20.84 0.10 3.78
C GLU A 87 19.98 -0.99 4.44
N ASN A 88 18.73 -0.65 4.83
CA ASN A 88 17.79 -1.60 5.39
C ASN A 88 17.48 -2.72 4.39
N THR A 89 17.26 -2.36 3.12
CA THR A 89 17.00 -3.33 2.06
C THR A 89 18.15 -4.31 1.90
N GLN A 90 19.40 -3.82 1.89
CA GLN A 90 20.59 -4.70 1.84
C GLN A 90 20.66 -5.64 3.05
N LYS A 91 20.31 -5.16 4.26
CA LYS A 91 20.26 -6.01 5.46
C LYS A 91 19.20 -7.09 5.32
N LEU A 92 17.99 -6.73 4.91
CA LEU A 92 16.88 -7.66 4.72
C LEU A 92 17.21 -8.72 3.65
N LEU A 93 17.82 -8.33 2.54
CA LEU A 93 18.25 -9.27 1.50
C LEU A 93 19.30 -10.26 1.99
N ARG A 94 20.21 -9.86 2.91
CA ARG A 94 21.17 -10.78 3.55
C ARG A 94 20.52 -11.76 4.55
N GLU A 95 19.32 -11.42 5.05
CA GLU A 95 18.52 -12.30 5.91
C GLU A 95 17.67 -13.30 5.10
N ASP A 96 17.86 -13.37 3.78
CA ASP A 96 17.16 -14.26 2.85
C ASP A 96 15.63 -14.09 2.92
N VAL A 97 15.16 -12.84 2.91
CA VAL A 97 13.73 -12.55 2.90
C VAL A 97 13.06 -13.09 1.65
N PHE A 98 11.87 -13.66 1.82
CA PHE A 98 11.09 -14.26 0.74
C PHE A 98 10.56 -13.21 -0.25
N ALA A 99 10.16 -12.06 0.26
CA ALA A 99 9.73 -10.90 -0.50
C ALA A 99 9.96 -9.61 0.31
N LEU A 100 10.13 -8.49 -0.36
CA LEU A 100 10.06 -7.15 0.22
C LEU A 100 8.62 -6.66 0.12
N PHE A 101 8.06 -6.20 1.23
CA PHE A 101 6.63 -5.94 1.36
C PHE A 101 6.36 -4.55 1.94
N GLY A 102 5.48 -3.78 1.31
CA GLY A 102 4.90 -2.58 1.92
C GLY A 102 5.91 -1.48 2.25
N TYR A 103 6.88 -1.25 1.38
CA TYR A 103 7.79 -0.11 1.46
C TYR A 103 7.02 1.20 1.32
N VAL A 104 7.36 2.22 2.11
CA VAL A 104 6.60 3.47 2.14
C VAL A 104 7.36 4.59 1.46
N GLY A 105 6.72 5.17 0.43
CA GLY A 105 7.18 6.34 -0.28
C GLY A 105 7.89 6.07 -1.61
N THR A 106 7.87 7.08 -2.46
CA THR A 106 8.48 7.02 -3.79
C THR A 106 10.00 7.03 -3.73
N PRO A 107 10.66 8.00 -3.06
CA PRO A 107 12.13 8.07 -3.06
C PRO A 107 12.76 6.84 -2.39
N THR A 108 12.19 6.35 -1.31
CA THR A 108 12.62 5.15 -0.59
C THR A 108 12.43 3.88 -1.44
N SER A 109 11.26 3.74 -2.09
CA SER A 109 11.01 2.59 -2.98
C SER A 109 11.90 2.58 -4.21
N LEU A 110 12.23 3.75 -4.78
CA LEU A 110 13.16 3.86 -5.90
C LEU A 110 14.60 3.50 -5.51
N ALA A 111 15.01 3.75 -4.26
CA ALA A 111 16.31 3.33 -3.75
C ALA A 111 16.37 1.81 -3.51
N ALA A 112 15.26 1.18 -3.15
CA ALA A 112 15.17 -0.25 -2.83
C ALA A 112 14.94 -1.15 -4.05
N LEU A 113 14.11 -0.73 -5.02
CA LEU A 113 13.69 -1.56 -6.14
C LEU A 113 14.84 -2.14 -6.99
N PRO A 114 15.91 -1.40 -7.34
CA PRO A 114 17.05 -1.96 -8.05
C PRO A 114 17.75 -3.09 -7.27
N LEU A 115 17.83 -2.98 -5.95
CA LEU A 115 18.42 -3.99 -5.07
C LEU A 115 17.57 -5.26 -5.06
N ALA A 116 16.25 -5.12 -4.92
CA ALA A 116 15.29 -6.21 -5.00
C ALA A 116 15.36 -6.93 -6.35
N THR A 117 15.40 -6.17 -7.45
CA THR A 117 15.47 -6.70 -8.82
C THR A 117 16.76 -7.49 -9.06
N THR A 118 17.89 -6.96 -8.62
CA THR A 118 19.21 -7.64 -8.73
C THR A 118 19.22 -8.94 -7.92
N ALA A 119 18.62 -8.93 -6.74
CA ALA A 119 18.50 -10.11 -5.88
C ALA A 119 17.40 -11.09 -6.35
N ARG A 120 16.60 -10.74 -7.35
CA ARG A 120 15.41 -11.48 -7.83
C ARG A 120 14.38 -11.75 -6.72
N VAL A 121 14.25 -10.82 -5.78
CA VAL A 121 13.29 -10.87 -4.68
C VAL A 121 12.07 -10.02 -5.07
N PRO A 122 10.82 -10.54 -4.94
CA PRO A 122 9.62 -9.76 -5.22
C PRO A 122 9.54 -8.49 -4.35
N PHE A 123 9.22 -7.36 -4.98
CA PHE A 123 8.96 -6.06 -4.35
C PHE A 123 7.46 -5.79 -4.40
N PHE A 124 6.77 -6.11 -3.32
CA PHE A 124 5.32 -6.22 -3.30
C PHE A 124 4.66 -5.06 -2.56
N ALA A 125 3.65 -4.46 -3.19
CA ALA A 125 2.77 -3.44 -2.64
C ALA A 125 3.49 -2.24 -2.01
N PRO A 126 4.42 -1.56 -2.73
CA PRO A 126 4.95 -0.31 -2.22
C PRO A 126 3.80 0.70 -2.03
N PHE A 127 3.79 1.39 -0.89
CA PHE A 127 2.86 2.48 -0.60
C PHE A 127 3.30 3.73 -1.38
N SER A 128 3.13 3.65 -2.70
CA SER A 128 3.46 4.70 -3.66
C SER A 128 2.72 4.48 -4.98
N GLY A 129 2.17 5.57 -5.52
CA GLY A 129 1.52 5.59 -6.84
C GLY A 129 2.45 6.01 -7.99
N ALA A 130 3.76 6.10 -7.76
CA ALA A 130 4.70 6.66 -8.73
C ALA A 130 4.86 5.82 -10.00
N GLU A 131 4.80 6.47 -11.18
CA GLU A 131 5.00 5.85 -12.48
C GLU A 131 6.40 5.25 -12.63
N ALA A 132 7.43 5.88 -12.06
CA ALA A 132 8.81 5.39 -12.11
C ALA A 132 9.03 4.02 -11.44
N LEU A 133 8.09 3.56 -10.59
CA LEU A 133 8.10 2.20 -10.04
C LEU A 133 7.37 1.19 -10.95
N ARG A 134 6.65 1.66 -11.97
CA ARG A 134 5.81 0.87 -12.89
C ARG A 134 6.37 0.81 -14.30
N THR A 135 7.04 1.89 -14.73
CA THR A 135 7.55 2.06 -16.08
C THR A 135 9.02 2.48 -16.02
N PRO A 136 9.94 1.73 -16.70
CA PRO A 136 9.65 0.52 -17.49
C PRO A 136 9.14 -0.63 -16.63
N PHE A 137 8.40 -1.58 -17.24
CA PHE A 137 7.88 -2.74 -16.55
C PHE A 137 8.98 -3.54 -15.85
N ASN A 138 8.77 -3.84 -14.57
CA ASN A 138 9.67 -4.66 -13.76
C ASN A 138 8.90 -5.87 -13.23
N ARG A 139 9.31 -7.06 -13.68
CA ARG A 139 8.65 -8.33 -13.31
C ARG A 139 8.66 -8.62 -11.81
N HIS A 140 9.57 -8.00 -11.04
CA HIS A 140 9.66 -8.20 -9.60
C HIS A 140 8.79 -7.22 -8.79
N ALA A 141 8.23 -6.17 -9.41
CA ALA A 141 7.44 -5.15 -8.73
C ALA A 141 5.93 -5.35 -8.94
N PHE A 142 5.16 -5.39 -7.84
CA PHE A 142 3.70 -5.55 -7.87
C PHE A 142 3.02 -4.43 -7.10
N HIS A 143 2.02 -3.79 -7.70
CA HIS A 143 1.35 -2.61 -7.17
C HIS A 143 -0.14 -2.89 -6.97
N ILE A 144 -0.64 -2.71 -5.74
CA ILE A 144 -2.06 -2.94 -5.42
C ILE A 144 -2.92 -1.67 -5.53
N ARG A 145 -2.31 -0.51 -5.56
CA ARG A 145 -2.98 0.80 -5.60
C ARG A 145 -2.95 1.41 -6.99
N ALA A 146 -3.86 2.33 -7.26
CA ALA A 146 -3.83 3.17 -8.46
C ALA A 146 -2.55 4.03 -8.53
N SER A 147 -2.22 4.51 -9.71
CA SER A 147 -1.07 5.40 -9.90
C SER A 147 -1.41 6.84 -9.48
N TYR A 148 -0.37 7.66 -9.26
CA TYR A 148 -0.58 9.10 -9.05
C TYR A 148 -1.16 9.78 -10.30
N PHE A 149 -0.95 9.22 -11.49
CA PHE A 149 -1.58 9.73 -12.70
C PHE A 149 -3.08 9.46 -12.70
N ASP A 150 -3.52 8.28 -12.25
CA ASP A 150 -4.95 7.98 -12.08
C ASP A 150 -5.58 8.91 -11.03
N GLU A 151 -4.92 9.11 -9.88
CA GLU A 151 -5.40 9.98 -8.81
C GLU A 151 -5.49 11.44 -9.25
N THR A 152 -4.44 11.97 -9.86
CA THR A 152 -4.41 13.37 -10.30
C THR A 152 -5.35 13.65 -11.47
N ALA A 153 -5.61 12.65 -12.32
CA ALA A 153 -6.63 12.75 -13.37
C ALA A 153 -8.02 12.94 -12.76
N GLU A 154 -8.39 12.17 -11.74
CA GLU A 154 -9.70 12.29 -11.09
C GLU A 154 -9.80 13.59 -10.28
N ILE A 155 -8.74 14.02 -9.58
CA ILE A 155 -8.66 15.30 -8.90
C ILE A 155 -8.90 16.47 -9.87
N VAL A 156 -8.17 16.52 -10.99
CA VAL A 156 -8.29 17.59 -12.00
C VAL A 156 -9.66 17.58 -12.65
N LYS A 157 -10.19 16.41 -12.97
CA LYS A 157 -11.56 16.26 -13.50
C LYS A 157 -12.59 16.83 -12.54
N GLN A 158 -12.51 16.55 -11.24
CA GLN A 158 -13.41 17.11 -10.24
C GLN A 158 -13.29 18.64 -10.17
N ILE A 159 -12.08 19.18 -10.08
CA ILE A 159 -11.82 20.62 -10.00
C ILE A 159 -12.39 21.32 -11.23
N THR A 160 -12.13 20.80 -12.44
CA THR A 160 -12.56 21.43 -13.69
C THR A 160 -14.07 21.29 -13.91
N SER A 161 -14.71 20.22 -13.42
CA SER A 161 -16.16 20.03 -13.52
C SER A 161 -16.97 21.07 -12.77
N ILE A 162 -16.42 21.66 -11.71
CA ILE A 162 -17.04 22.76 -10.95
C ILE A 162 -16.58 24.15 -11.43
N GLY A 163 -15.91 24.22 -12.59
CA GLY A 163 -15.57 25.47 -13.26
C GLY A 163 -14.27 26.12 -12.80
N MET A 164 -13.50 25.53 -11.89
CA MET A 164 -12.19 26.02 -11.46
C MET A 164 -11.14 25.77 -12.53
N LYS A 165 -10.32 26.76 -12.88
CA LYS A 165 -9.34 26.69 -13.98
C LYS A 165 -7.92 27.06 -13.58
N ARG A 166 -7.76 27.84 -12.51
CA ARG A 166 -6.45 28.26 -12.01
C ARG A 166 -6.03 27.33 -10.89
N ILE A 167 -5.18 26.38 -11.22
CA ILE A 167 -4.81 25.29 -10.31
C ILE A 167 -3.34 25.42 -9.94
N GLY A 168 -3.08 25.73 -8.66
CA GLY A 168 -1.74 25.73 -8.07
C GLY A 168 -1.31 24.30 -7.68
N VAL A 169 -0.01 24.05 -7.64
CA VAL A 169 0.54 22.76 -7.20
C VAL A 169 1.58 22.97 -6.12
N PHE A 170 1.33 22.44 -4.93
CA PHE A 170 2.27 22.34 -3.83
C PHE A 170 2.83 20.92 -3.76
N TYR A 171 4.15 20.74 -3.78
CA TYR A 171 4.71 19.40 -3.84
C TYR A 171 6.04 19.25 -3.09
N GLN A 172 6.33 18.02 -2.63
CA GLN A 172 7.59 17.65 -2.03
C GLN A 172 8.72 17.71 -3.08
N ASN A 173 9.86 18.34 -2.76
CA ASN A 173 10.96 18.56 -3.70
C ASN A 173 11.80 17.30 -3.89
N ASP A 174 11.19 16.21 -4.35
CA ASP A 174 11.85 14.96 -4.71
C ASP A 174 11.04 14.17 -5.76
N SER A 175 11.40 12.90 -5.98
CA SER A 175 10.74 12.03 -6.96
C SER A 175 9.24 11.83 -6.70
N TYR A 176 8.79 11.88 -5.44
CA TYR A 176 7.36 11.78 -5.11
C TYR A 176 6.60 13.02 -5.63
N GLY A 177 7.02 14.19 -5.21
CA GLY A 177 6.33 15.41 -5.60
C GLY A 177 6.42 15.68 -7.11
N LYS A 178 7.57 15.38 -7.74
CA LYS A 178 7.74 15.52 -9.20
C LYS A 178 6.79 14.61 -9.98
N THR A 179 6.66 13.33 -9.58
CA THR A 179 5.71 12.42 -10.23
C THR A 179 4.27 12.91 -10.13
N GLY A 180 3.87 13.44 -8.96
CA GLY A 180 2.53 14.01 -8.81
C GLY A 180 2.33 15.29 -9.62
N LEU A 181 3.33 16.19 -9.68
CA LEU A 181 3.30 17.37 -10.54
C LEU A 181 3.14 16.97 -12.02
N ASP A 182 3.87 15.95 -12.47
CA ASP A 182 3.77 15.44 -13.84
C ASP A 182 2.35 14.91 -14.11
N GLY A 183 1.76 14.17 -13.17
CA GLY A 183 0.38 13.70 -13.25
C GLY A 183 -0.64 14.84 -13.33
N VAL A 184 -0.53 15.85 -12.45
CA VAL A 184 -1.39 17.06 -12.51
C VAL A 184 -1.22 17.78 -13.84
N THR A 185 0.01 17.94 -14.31
CA THR A 185 0.31 18.62 -15.57
C THR A 185 -0.29 17.87 -16.76
N ALA A 186 -0.15 16.55 -16.79
CA ALA A 186 -0.74 15.71 -17.85
C ALA A 186 -2.28 15.79 -17.81
N ALA A 187 -2.90 15.73 -16.63
CA ALA A 187 -4.33 15.85 -16.47
C ALA A 187 -4.86 17.23 -16.90
N LEU A 188 -4.20 18.33 -16.50
CA LEU A 188 -4.55 19.68 -16.92
C LEU A 188 -4.45 19.88 -18.42
N LYS A 189 -3.43 19.28 -19.05
CA LYS A 189 -3.23 19.35 -20.52
C LYS A 189 -4.43 18.78 -21.27
N SER A 190 -5.08 17.72 -20.77
CA SER A 190 -6.30 17.17 -21.39
C SER A 190 -7.50 18.13 -21.35
N HIS A 191 -7.45 19.14 -20.48
CA HIS A 191 -8.43 20.24 -20.37
C HIS A 191 -7.95 21.55 -21.01
N ASN A 192 -6.84 21.55 -21.77
CA ASN A 192 -6.17 22.72 -22.33
C ASN A 192 -5.73 23.75 -21.26
N LEU A 193 -5.34 23.25 -20.09
CA LEU A 193 -4.86 24.05 -18.94
C LEU A 193 -3.41 23.68 -18.60
N THR A 194 -2.77 24.52 -17.81
CA THR A 194 -1.45 24.27 -17.22
C THR A 194 -1.48 24.66 -15.73
N PRO A 195 -0.54 24.15 -14.90
CA PRO A 195 -0.42 24.62 -13.52
C PRO A 195 -0.22 26.14 -13.48
N THR A 196 -1.07 26.84 -12.71
CA THR A 196 -1.05 28.31 -12.61
C THR A 196 0.14 28.78 -11.75
N GLY A 197 0.47 28.05 -10.69
CA GLY A 197 1.58 28.34 -9.78
C GLY A 197 2.13 27.07 -9.16
N GLN A 198 3.41 27.06 -8.80
CA GLN A 198 4.08 25.93 -8.21
C GLN A 198 4.89 26.37 -6.99
N GLY A 199 4.97 25.51 -5.98
CA GLY A 199 5.80 25.71 -4.80
C GLY A 199 6.19 24.40 -4.16
N THR A 200 7.36 24.34 -3.55
CA THR A 200 7.94 23.10 -3.02
C THR A 200 8.18 23.17 -1.52
N VAL A 201 8.28 22.00 -0.92
CA VAL A 201 8.77 21.78 0.44
C VAL A 201 9.79 20.66 0.43
N GLU A 202 10.84 20.76 1.23
CA GLU A 202 11.79 19.68 1.38
C GLU A 202 11.18 18.53 2.18
N ARG A 203 11.55 17.28 1.82
CA ARG A 203 11.09 16.08 2.52
C ARG A 203 11.37 16.20 4.02
N ASN A 204 10.44 15.70 4.83
CA ASN A 204 10.54 15.72 6.30
C ASN A 204 10.59 17.11 6.94
N THR A 205 10.24 18.18 6.21
CA THR A 205 10.14 19.55 6.74
C THR A 205 8.74 20.12 6.62
N VAL A 206 8.53 21.28 7.27
CA VAL A 206 7.27 22.05 7.23
C VAL A 206 7.53 23.50 6.84
N ASN A 207 8.63 23.81 6.18
CA ASN A 207 9.02 25.15 5.76
C ASN A 207 8.28 25.51 4.46
N VAL A 208 7.05 26.00 4.58
CA VAL A 208 6.10 26.18 3.46
C VAL A 208 5.93 27.61 3.00
N ASP A 209 6.47 28.60 3.70
CA ASP A 209 6.19 30.03 3.47
C ASP A 209 6.51 30.49 2.04
N ALA A 210 7.67 30.09 1.52
CA ALA A 210 8.06 30.41 0.14
C ALA A 210 7.10 29.79 -0.89
N ALA A 211 6.64 28.57 -0.65
CA ALA A 211 5.66 27.90 -1.52
C ALA A 211 4.28 28.59 -1.46
N VAL A 212 3.84 29.00 -0.27
CA VAL A 212 2.59 29.75 -0.09
C VAL A 212 2.64 31.05 -0.88
N GLN A 213 3.71 31.84 -0.73
CA GLN A 213 3.89 33.10 -1.44
C GLN A 213 3.89 32.90 -2.96
N ALA A 214 4.67 31.94 -3.46
CA ALA A 214 4.79 31.67 -4.89
C ALA A 214 3.46 31.25 -5.53
N ILE A 215 2.70 30.38 -4.86
CA ILE A 215 1.43 29.87 -5.37
C ILE A 215 0.34 30.93 -5.28
N LEU A 216 0.18 31.60 -4.13
CA LEU A 216 -0.90 32.58 -3.92
C LEU A 216 -0.72 33.85 -4.77
N ALA A 217 0.50 34.23 -5.12
CA ALA A 217 0.76 35.37 -6.05
C ALA A 217 0.09 35.13 -7.41
N GLN A 218 -0.16 33.88 -7.81
CA GLN A 218 -0.83 33.51 -9.05
C GLN A 218 -2.35 33.44 -8.92
N LYS A 219 -2.91 33.72 -7.75
CA LYS A 219 -4.38 33.73 -7.45
C LYS A 219 -5.07 32.42 -7.91
N PRO A 220 -4.67 31.25 -7.44
CA PRO A 220 -5.31 29.98 -7.82
C PRO A 220 -6.75 29.89 -7.31
N ASP A 221 -7.59 29.10 -8.00
CA ASP A 221 -8.93 28.72 -7.55
C ASP A 221 -8.87 27.51 -6.62
N ALA A 222 -7.92 26.59 -6.90
CA ALA A 222 -7.66 25.39 -6.13
C ALA A 222 -6.16 25.08 -6.07
N ILE A 223 -5.76 24.32 -5.06
CA ILE A 223 -4.36 23.88 -4.89
C ILE A 223 -4.35 22.37 -4.73
N VAL A 224 -3.60 21.68 -5.60
CA VAL A 224 -3.29 20.25 -5.48
C VAL A 224 -2.02 20.08 -4.67
N GLN A 225 -2.07 19.26 -3.64
CA GLN A 225 -0.97 19.00 -2.71
C GLN A 225 -0.42 17.59 -2.87
N ILE A 226 0.89 17.48 -3.06
CA ILE A 226 1.61 16.23 -3.25
C ILE A 226 2.77 16.19 -2.26
N SER A 227 2.42 15.99 -0.99
CA SER A 227 3.39 15.90 0.11
C SER A 227 2.78 15.07 1.25
N ALA A 228 3.56 14.82 2.33
CA ALA A 228 3.08 14.11 3.51
C ALA A 228 2.21 15.02 4.39
N TYR A 229 1.42 14.41 5.28
CA TYR A 229 0.40 15.10 6.07
C TYR A 229 0.87 16.33 6.85
N LYS A 230 2.07 16.31 7.46
CA LYS A 230 2.56 17.45 8.25
C LYS A 230 2.85 18.67 7.40
N SER A 231 3.52 18.51 6.27
CA SER A 231 3.79 19.62 5.35
C SER A 231 2.54 20.10 4.64
N CYS A 232 1.60 19.20 4.28
CA CYS A 232 0.30 19.61 3.73
C CYS A 232 -0.52 20.40 4.75
N ALA A 233 -0.57 19.96 6.00
CA ALA A 233 -1.27 20.70 7.07
C ALA A 233 -0.66 22.08 7.32
N ALA A 234 0.67 22.17 7.38
CA ALA A 234 1.38 23.44 7.52
C ALA A 234 1.04 24.41 6.36
N PHE A 235 1.07 23.88 5.12
CA PHE A 235 0.72 24.68 3.94
C PHE A 235 -0.73 25.15 3.97
N ILE A 236 -1.70 24.29 4.30
CA ILE A 236 -3.12 24.67 4.38
C ILE A 236 -3.32 25.80 5.39
N ARG A 237 -2.73 25.69 6.59
CA ARG A 237 -2.85 26.74 7.61
C ARG A 237 -2.22 28.05 7.17
N ALA A 238 -1.01 28.01 6.62
CA ALA A 238 -0.31 29.21 6.15
C ALA A 238 -1.04 29.88 4.97
N ALA A 239 -1.56 29.10 4.02
CA ALA A 239 -2.32 29.62 2.90
C ALA A 239 -3.65 30.27 3.35
N ARG A 240 -4.38 29.63 4.30
CA ARG A 240 -5.60 30.24 4.88
C ARG A 240 -5.30 31.51 5.66
N ALA A 241 -4.25 31.54 6.45
CA ALA A 241 -3.80 32.72 7.16
C ALA A 241 -3.43 33.85 6.21
N ALA A 242 -2.94 33.54 5.01
CA ALA A 242 -2.69 34.51 3.93
C ALA A 242 -3.93 34.84 3.10
N GLY A 243 -5.14 34.43 3.52
CA GLY A 243 -6.43 34.78 2.90
C GLY A 243 -6.89 33.86 1.78
N PHE A 244 -6.26 32.73 1.55
CA PHE A 244 -6.73 31.77 0.54
C PHE A 244 -7.99 31.04 1.03
N SER A 245 -9.08 31.16 0.25
CA SER A 245 -10.38 30.54 0.52
C SER A 245 -10.79 29.46 -0.50
N GLY A 246 -9.90 29.14 -1.45
CA GLY A 246 -10.13 28.12 -2.46
C GLY A 246 -9.99 26.69 -1.93
N GLY A 247 -10.15 25.70 -2.83
CA GLY A 247 -10.12 24.28 -2.48
C GLY A 247 -8.69 23.73 -2.31
N PHE A 248 -8.51 22.80 -1.35
CA PHE A 248 -7.31 22.00 -1.20
C PHE A 248 -7.61 20.55 -1.58
N TYR A 249 -6.80 20.00 -2.48
CA TYR A 249 -6.91 18.64 -2.99
C TYR A 249 -5.62 17.89 -2.75
N ASN A 250 -5.70 16.66 -2.26
CA ASN A 250 -4.53 15.85 -1.89
C ASN A 250 -4.59 14.49 -2.57
N VAL A 251 -3.44 13.94 -2.94
CA VAL A 251 -3.35 12.52 -3.31
C VAL A 251 -3.32 11.63 -2.06
N SER A 252 -3.76 10.39 -2.18
CA SER A 252 -3.95 9.44 -1.07
C SER A 252 -2.74 9.24 -0.16
N PHE A 253 -1.53 9.39 -0.70
CA PHE A 253 -0.28 9.28 0.07
C PHE A 253 -0.17 10.30 1.21
N VAL A 254 -0.93 11.39 1.17
CA VAL A 254 -0.94 12.37 2.26
C VAL A 254 -1.22 11.72 3.61
N GLY A 255 -1.97 10.61 3.65
CA GLY A 255 -2.39 9.96 4.89
C GLY A 255 -3.60 10.65 5.52
N THR A 256 -4.79 10.30 5.05
CA THR A 256 -6.06 10.99 5.32
C THR A 256 -6.33 11.26 6.80
N GLN A 257 -6.23 10.22 7.65
CA GLN A 257 -6.50 10.37 9.09
C GLN A 257 -5.40 11.17 9.80
N ALA A 258 -4.14 11.00 9.38
CA ALA A 258 -3.03 11.77 9.91
C ALA A 258 -3.16 13.25 9.55
N LEU A 259 -3.56 13.57 8.30
CA LEU A 259 -3.84 14.94 7.89
C LEU A 259 -5.02 15.54 8.67
N ALA A 260 -6.10 14.79 8.84
CA ALA A 260 -7.26 15.24 9.61
C ALA A 260 -6.90 15.54 11.07
N ALA A 261 -6.10 14.68 11.70
CA ALA A 261 -5.62 14.87 13.07
C ALA A 261 -4.70 16.12 13.20
N GLU A 262 -3.77 16.30 12.24
CA GLU A 262 -2.91 17.48 12.21
C GLU A 262 -3.70 18.78 12.02
N LEU A 263 -4.74 18.78 11.18
CA LEU A 263 -5.52 19.96 10.87
C LEU A 263 -6.54 20.33 11.95
N GLY A 264 -7.12 19.34 12.64
CA GLY A 264 -8.23 19.57 13.55
C GLY A 264 -9.40 20.27 12.83
N HIS A 265 -9.86 21.41 13.35
CA HIS A 265 -10.94 22.18 12.73
C HIS A 265 -10.61 22.73 11.34
N ASP A 266 -9.32 22.89 11.04
CA ASP A 266 -8.85 23.29 9.70
C ASP A 266 -9.01 22.19 8.64
N ALA A 267 -9.47 20.99 8.98
CA ALA A 267 -9.72 19.92 8.04
C ALA A 267 -10.91 20.17 7.11
N ARG A 268 -11.86 21.04 7.52
CA ARG A 268 -13.11 21.27 6.77
C ARG A 268 -12.84 21.63 5.31
N GLY A 269 -13.46 20.85 4.40
CA GLY A 269 -13.43 21.11 2.97
C GLY A 269 -12.15 20.65 2.25
N VAL A 270 -11.22 20.01 2.97
CA VAL A 270 -10.03 19.41 2.35
C VAL A 270 -10.44 18.13 1.64
N VAL A 271 -10.11 18.03 0.36
CA VAL A 271 -10.45 16.90 -0.51
C VAL A 271 -9.24 15.98 -0.66
N ILE A 272 -9.48 14.66 -0.69
CA ILE A 272 -8.41 13.68 -0.80
C ILE A 272 -8.89 12.57 -1.74
N SER A 273 -8.05 12.20 -2.73
CA SER A 273 -8.26 10.98 -3.50
C SER A 273 -7.93 9.75 -2.65
N GLN A 274 -8.70 8.69 -2.81
CA GLN A 274 -8.51 7.43 -2.11
C GLN A 274 -8.32 6.30 -3.12
N VAL A 275 -7.39 5.43 -2.84
CA VAL A 275 -7.07 4.26 -3.69
C VAL A 275 -7.53 2.94 -3.08
N MET A 276 -8.23 3.05 -1.96
CA MET A 276 -8.87 1.95 -1.23
C MET A 276 -10.31 2.33 -0.88
N PRO A 277 -11.21 1.35 -0.76
CA PRO A 277 -12.58 1.59 -0.27
C PRO A 277 -12.59 2.18 1.14
N LEU A 278 -13.70 2.83 1.47
CA LEU A 278 -13.92 3.47 2.77
C LEU A 278 -13.66 2.50 3.94
N PRO A 279 -12.64 2.73 4.78
CA PRO A 279 -12.23 1.79 5.83
C PRO A 279 -13.24 1.62 6.96
N PHE A 280 -14.20 2.54 7.07
CA PHE A 280 -15.24 2.55 8.12
C PHE A 280 -16.54 1.87 7.67
N SER A 281 -16.64 1.42 6.42
CA SER A 281 -17.88 0.86 5.88
C SER A 281 -18.12 -0.56 6.39
N ALA A 282 -19.24 -0.77 7.06
CA ALA A 282 -19.71 -2.11 7.42
C ALA A 282 -20.41 -2.83 6.26
N THR A 283 -20.77 -2.12 5.18
CA THR A 283 -21.51 -2.64 4.04
C THR A 283 -20.62 -3.05 2.87
N VAL A 284 -19.42 -2.47 2.76
CA VAL A 284 -18.42 -2.89 1.76
C VAL A 284 -17.68 -4.11 2.33
N PRO A 285 -17.75 -5.30 1.69
CA PRO A 285 -17.27 -6.53 2.33
C PRO A 285 -15.78 -6.52 2.69
N VAL A 286 -14.89 -5.94 1.85
CA VAL A 286 -13.46 -5.83 2.20
C VAL A 286 -13.24 -4.97 3.43
N SER A 287 -13.98 -3.86 3.56
CA SER A 287 -13.91 -2.96 4.73
C SER A 287 -14.49 -3.64 5.97
N SER A 288 -15.62 -4.35 5.83
CA SER A 288 -16.22 -5.13 6.92
C SER A 288 -15.26 -6.23 7.43
N ASP A 289 -14.52 -6.88 6.51
CA ASP A 289 -13.50 -7.87 6.86
C ASP A 289 -12.31 -7.23 7.61
N TYR A 290 -11.86 -6.05 7.16
CA TYR A 290 -10.83 -5.25 7.85
C TYR A 290 -11.28 -4.85 9.27
N LEU A 291 -12.51 -4.32 9.40
CA LEU A 291 -13.09 -3.96 10.70
C LEU A 291 -13.22 -5.19 11.63
N SER A 292 -13.61 -6.33 11.06
CA SER A 292 -13.71 -7.58 11.82
C SER A 292 -12.33 -8.07 12.29
N ALA A 293 -11.29 -7.94 11.47
CA ALA A 293 -9.93 -8.29 11.86
C ALA A 293 -9.40 -7.35 12.95
N GLY A 294 -9.72 -6.06 12.87
CA GLY A 294 -9.30 -5.05 13.85
C GLY A 294 -9.88 -5.24 15.25
N LYS A 295 -11.00 -5.97 15.40
CA LYS A 295 -11.57 -6.28 16.71
C LYS A 295 -10.59 -6.98 17.66
N ALA A 296 -9.61 -7.68 17.14
CA ALA A 296 -8.56 -8.31 17.92
C ALA A 296 -7.69 -7.30 18.72
N LEU A 297 -7.61 -6.05 18.25
CA LEU A 297 -6.86 -4.97 18.92
C LEU A 297 -7.71 -4.19 19.94
N GLY A 298 -9.02 -4.46 20.02
CA GLY A 298 -9.95 -3.77 20.92
C GLY A 298 -9.99 -2.26 20.68
N ASP A 299 -9.99 -1.46 21.74
CA ASP A 299 -10.07 0.00 21.70
C ASP A 299 -8.86 0.69 21.07
N LYS A 300 -7.77 -0.05 20.82
CA LYS A 300 -6.59 0.47 20.12
C LYS A 300 -6.75 0.51 18.60
N PHE A 301 -7.77 -0.18 18.08
CA PHE A 301 -7.99 -0.23 16.65
C PHE A 301 -8.69 1.04 16.15
N GLU A 302 -8.01 1.78 15.30
CA GLU A 302 -8.52 2.96 14.62
C GLU A 302 -8.55 2.71 13.11
N PRO A 303 -9.73 2.40 12.51
CA PRO A 303 -9.83 2.19 11.08
C PRO A 303 -9.32 3.41 10.30
N ASN A 304 -8.48 3.17 9.28
CA ASN A 304 -7.89 4.23 8.48
C ASN A 304 -7.50 3.71 7.09
N TYR A 305 -7.28 4.63 6.12
CA TYR A 305 -6.95 4.24 4.74
C TYR A 305 -5.60 3.55 4.60
N GLY A 306 -4.57 3.97 5.34
CA GLY A 306 -3.28 3.27 5.34
C GLY A 306 -3.40 1.85 5.87
N GLY A 307 -4.20 1.65 6.92
CA GLY A 307 -4.45 0.33 7.52
C GLY A 307 -5.21 -0.61 6.58
N ILE A 308 -6.30 -0.16 5.96
CA ILE A 308 -7.02 -1.01 5.00
C ILE A 308 -6.14 -1.34 3.78
N GLU A 309 -5.28 -0.43 3.35
CA GLU A 309 -4.33 -0.71 2.25
C GLU A 309 -3.32 -1.79 2.65
N GLY A 310 -2.73 -1.69 3.84
CA GLY A 310 -1.86 -2.74 4.37
C GLY A 310 -2.56 -4.09 4.50
N PHE A 311 -3.82 -4.09 4.95
CA PHE A 311 -4.65 -5.29 5.06
C PHE A 311 -4.94 -5.92 3.69
N VAL A 312 -5.32 -5.12 2.70
CA VAL A 312 -5.56 -5.57 1.31
C VAL A 312 -4.27 -6.10 0.68
N ALA A 313 -3.14 -5.40 0.88
CA ALA A 313 -1.83 -5.85 0.42
C ALA A 313 -1.47 -7.22 0.99
N ALA A 314 -1.62 -7.40 2.29
CA ALA A 314 -1.33 -8.66 2.95
C ALA A 314 -2.26 -9.78 2.48
N ARG A 315 -3.56 -9.53 2.31
CA ARG A 315 -4.51 -10.51 1.77
C ARG A 315 -4.17 -10.92 0.33
N THR A 316 -3.78 -9.96 -0.50
CA THR A 316 -3.35 -10.24 -1.88
C THR A 316 -2.10 -11.12 -1.89
N LEU A 317 -1.11 -10.81 -1.05
CA LEU A 317 0.10 -11.62 -0.92
C LEU A 317 -0.20 -13.04 -0.42
N ILE A 318 -1.08 -13.18 0.58
CA ILE A 318 -1.53 -14.47 1.11
C ILE A 318 -2.14 -15.33 0.00
N GLU A 319 -2.97 -14.74 -0.87
CA GLU A 319 -3.55 -15.47 -1.99
C GLU A 319 -2.49 -15.86 -3.02
N GLY A 320 -1.55 -14.97 -3.36
CA GLY A 320 -0.40 -15.29 -4.20
C GLY A 320 0.43 -16.45 -3.66
N LEU A 321 0.69 -16.46 -2.35
CA LEU A 321 1.39 -17.57 -1.69
C LEU A 321 0.62 -18.89 -1.76
N ARG A 322 -0.72 -18.88 -1.65
CA ARG A 322 -1.56 -20.08 -1.82
C ARG A 322 -1.47 -20.63 -3.23
N GLN A 323 -1.44 -19.77 -4.23
CA GLN A 323 -1.31 -20.16 -5.64
C GLN A 323 0.11 -20.58 -6.03
N SER A 324 1.10 -20.32 -5.18
CA SER A 324 2.52 -20.70 -5.42
C SER A 324 2.83 -22.18 -5.17
N GLY A 325 1.84 -22.98 -4.79
CA GLY A 325 1.99 -24.42 -4.50
C GLY A 325 2.46 -24.71 -3.07
N ASN A 326 2.76 -25.99 -2.80
CA ASN A 326 3.05 -26.46 -1.44
C ASN A 326 4.40 -25.97 -0.89
N ASN A 327 5.36 -25.72 -1.77
CA ASN A 327 6.70 -25.24 -1.42
C ASN A 327 6.97 -23.93 -2.15
N PRO A 328 6.39 -22.80 -1.69
CA PRO A 328 6.53 -21.52 -2.37
C PRO A 328 7.99 -21.06 -2.38
N THR A 329 8.40 -20.49 -3.50
CA THR A 329 9.67 -19.79 -3.73
C THR A 329 9.37 -18.36 -4.18
N PRO A 330 10.33 -17.42 -4.12
CA PRO A 330 10.14 -16.08 -4.68
C PRO A 330 9.65 -16.09 -6.14
N GLU A 331 10.19 -16.98 -6.98
CA GLU A 331 9.78 -17.11 -8.39
C GLU A 331 8.37 -17.68 -8.53
N SER A 332 8.00 -18.72 -7.74
CA SER A 332 6.63 -19.26 -7.79
C SER A 332 5.60 -18.27 -7.23
N LEU A 333 5.99 -17.37 -6.31
CA LEU A 333 5.12 -16.27 -5.88
C LEU A 333 4.83 -15.31 -7.04
N ILE A 334 5.86 -14.90 -7.80
CA ILE A 334 5.67 -14.06 -8.99
C ILE A 334 4.67 -14.71 -9.95
N THR A 335 4.87 -15.99 -10.28
CA THR A 335 3.96 -16.74 -11.15
C THR A 335 2.56 -16.86 -10.55
N GLY A 336 2.44 -17.12 -9.26
CA GLY A 336 1.16 -17.18 -8.56
C GLY A 336 0.41 -15.84 -8.60
N LEU A 337 1.13 -14.73 -8.47
CA LEU A 337 0.56 -13.38 -8.60
C LEU A 337 0.16 -13.07 -10.06
N GLU A 338 1.01 -13.41 -11.05
CA GLU A 338 0.75 -13.21 -12.48
C GLU A 338 -0.49 -14.00 -12.98
N ASN A 339 -0.83 -15.10 -12.32
CA ASN A 339 -2.01 -15.90 -12.61
C ASN A 339 -3.28 -15.42 -11.86
N MET A 340 -3.15 -14.42 -11.02
CA MET A 340 -4.23 -13.89 -10.20
C MET A 340 -5.07 -12.89 -11.00
N ARG A 341 -6.03 -13.46 -11.77
CA ARG A 341 -6.95 -12.67 -12.60
C ARG A 341 -8.18 -12.33 -11.78
N GLU A 342 -8.57 -11.03 -11.81
CA GLU A 342 -9.80 -10.52 -11.19
C GLU A 342 -10.03 -11.01 -9.75
N LEU A 343 -8.97 -11.04 -8.93
CA LEU A 343 -9.10 -11.41 -7.52
C LEU A 343 -10.05 -10.46 -6.81
N ASN A 344 -11.22 -10.96 -6.44
CA ASN A 344 -12.21 -10.21 -5.69
C ASN A 344 -11.97 -10.34 -4.18
N LEU A 345 -11.51 -9.29 -3.55
CA LEU A 345 -11.28 -9.21 -2.10
C LEU A 345 -12.50 -8.73 -1.30
N GLY A 346 -13.68 -8.82 -1.90
CA GLY A 346 -14.92 -8.33 -1.30
C GLY A 346 -15.30 -6.95 -1.81
N GLY A 347 -15.44 -6.83 -3.13
CA GLY A 347 -15.79 -5.58 -3.82
C GLY A 347 -14.59 -4.71 -4.19
N PHE A 348 -13.38 -5.08 -3.78
CA PHE A 348 -12.13 -4.51 -4.28
C PHE A 348 -11.41 -5.56 -5.12
N TYR A 349 -11.02 -5.20 -6.34
CA TYR A 349 -10.47 -6.13 -7.32
C TYR A 349 -8.98 -5.88 -7.54
N ILE A 350 -8.22 -6.95 -7.63
CA ILE A 350 -6.82 -6.96 -8.02
C ILE A 350 -6.67 -7.84 -9.26
N ASP A 351 -6.06 -7.31 -10.31
CA ASP A 351 -5.82 -8.01 -11.56
C ASP A 351 -4.35 -7.87 -11.97
N PHE A 352 -3.58 -8.96 -11.83
CA PHE A 352 -2.21 -9.02 -12.30
C PHE A 352 -2.09 -9.92 -13.53
N THR A 353 -1.19 -9.57 -14.42
CA THR A 353 -0.85 -10.36 -15.61
C THR A 353 0.66 -10.37 -15.80
N PRO A 354 1.21 -11.33 -16.59
CA PRO A 354 2.63 -11.32 -16.92
C PRO A 354 3.13 -10.03 -17.62
N GLN A 355 2.22 -9.20 -18.15
CA GLN A 355 2.52 -7.95 -18.85
C GLN A 355 2.21 -6.70 -18.00
N SER A 356 1.47 -6.85 -16.90
CA SER A 356 1.06 -5.74 -16.05
C SER A 356 0.92 -6.16 -14.60
N HIS A 357 1.69 -5.53 -13.74
CA HIS A 357 1.62 -5.71 -12.28
C HIS A 357 0.98 -4.51 -11.57
N ALA A 358 0.19 -3.70 -12.29
CA ALA A 358 -0.66 -2.65 -11.72
C ALA A 358 -2.04 -3.24 -11.41
N GLY A 359 -2.24 -3.69 -10.19
CA GLY A 359 -3.39 -4.52 -9.81
C GLY A 359 -4.72 -3.77 -9.69
N SER A 360 -4.72 -2.45 -9.48
CA SER A 360 -5.95 -1.66 -9.38
C SER A 360 -5.78 -0.28 -9.97
N LYS A 361 -6.90 0.27 -10.48
CA LYS A 361 -7.05 1.67 -10.89
C LYS A 361 -8.14 2.38 -10.08
N TYR A 362 -8.54 1.79 -8.98
CA TYR A 362 -9.59 2.34 -8.14
C TYR A 362 -9.15 3.69 -7.56
N VAL A 363 -9.92 4.73 -7.86
CA VAL A 363 -9.81 6.07 -7.27
C VAL A 363 -11.19 6.57 -6.90
N GLU A 364 -11.31 7.09 -5.69
CA GLU A 364 -12.53 7.71 -5.16
C GLU A 364 -12.17 9.04 -4.51
N MET A 365 -13.06 10.03 -4.59
CA MET A 365 -12.83 11.33 -3.97
C MET A 365 -13.56 11.43 -2.64
N THR A 366 -12.88 11.94 -1.63
CA THR A 366 -13.45 12.16 -0.29
C THR A 366 -13.18 13.56 0.19
N ILE A 367 -14.01 14.04 1.12
CA ILE A 367 -13.89 15.36 1.73
C ILE A 367 -13.87 15.25 3.25
N LEU A 368 -13.05 16.05 3.91
CA LEU A 368 -12.99 16.13 5.38
C LEU A 368 -14.02 17.11 5.92
N THR A 369 -14.71 16.72 7.01
CA THR A 369 -15.56 17.62 7.81
C THR A 369 -14.72 18.43 8.79
N ALA A 370 -15.33 19.40 9.49
CA ALA A 370 -14.68 20.18 10.54
C ALA A 370 -14.23 19.30 11.73
N GLU A 371 -14.88 18.16 11.95
CA GLU A 371 -14.54 17.18 12.98
C GLU A 371 -13.49 16.15 12.49
N GLY A 372 -12.89 16.37 11.31
CA GLY A 372 -11.92 15.46 10.72
C GLY A 372 -12.51 14.15 10.20
N LYS A 373 -13.85 14.01 10.11
CA LYS A 373 -14.49 12.82 9.56
C LYS A 373 -14.48 12.86 8.03
N VAL A 374 -14.33 11.67 7.44
CA VAL A 374 -14.36 11.48 5.99
C VAL A 374 -15.81 11.37 5.50
N ARG A 375 -16.12 12.04 4.39
CA ARG A 375 -17.36 11.94 3.63
C ARG A 375 -17.07 11.70 2.14
N HIS A 376 -18.02 11.05 1.47
CA HIS A 376 -18.06 10.87 0.02
C HIS A 376 -18.96 11.92 -0.63
#